data_c777224d532fa22aa771f2e833e4b0a9
#
_entry.id   c777224d532fa22aa771f2e833e4b0a9
#
_cell.length_a   1.000
_cell.length_b   1.000
_cell.length_c   1.000
_cell.angle_alpha   90.00
_cell.angle_beta   90.00
_cell.angle_gamma   90.00
#
_symmetry.space_group_name_H-M   'P 1'
#
loop_
_entity.id
_entity.type
_entity.pdbx_description
1 polymer ?
#
loop_
_entity_poly.entity_id
_entity_poly.type
_entity_poly.pdbx_seq_one_letter_code
_entity_poly.pdbx_strand_id
1 'polypeptide(L)'
;ELATRPIHFFWVVDCSGSMSYDGKMEVVNTAIEECIPEMASAADNNPNAQLLIRALQFSSGASWLTAKPVPVEDYSWNPLEANGVTEMGKAFELLAAQLSIPPMPTRALPPVIVLLSDGQPTDSYKDGLNKLKALPWFKKAVKIAISIGSDADDDVLEDFTGNKELILQANN
;
A
#
# COMPACT_ATOMS: atom_id res chain seq x y z
N GLU A 1 -31.35 -11.62 -1.93
CA GLU A 1 -29.93 -11.90 -1.76
C GLU A 1 -29.10 -10.66 -2.02
N LEU A 2 -28.27 -10.28 -1.07
CA LEU A 2 -27.44 -9.09 -1.20
C LEU A 2 -26.15 -9.43 -1.95
N ALA A 3 -25.81 -8.61 -2.95
CA ALA A 3 -24.57 -8.78 -3.68
C ALA A 3 -23.39 -8.42 -2.79
N THR A 4 -22.35 -9.24 -2.83
CA THR A 4 -21.10 -8.95 -2.15
C THR A 4 -20.32 -7.90 -2.94
N ARG A 5 -19.87 -6.86 -2.26
CA ARG A 5 -19.04 -5.81 -2.87
C ARG A 5 -17.59 -6.00 -2.45
N PRO A 6 -16.66 -5.96 -3.40
CA PRO A 6 -15.26 -6.08 -3.05
C PRO A 6 -14.72 -4.77 -2.45
N ILE A 7 -13.86 -4.91 -1.45
CA ILE A 7 -12.96 -3.84 -0.99
C ILE A 7 -11.57 -4.27 -1.41
N HIS A 8 -10.94 -3.48 -2.28
CA HIS A 8 -9.58 -3.73 -2.70
C HIS A 8 -8.61 -3.05 -1.75
N PHE A 9 -7.76 -3.83 -1.12
CA PHE A 9 -6.76 -3.34 -0.17
C PHE A 9 -5.37 -3.53 -0.78
N PHE A 10 -4.58 -2.46 -0.82
CA PHE A 10 -3.26 -2.48 -1.41
C PHE A 10 -2.20 -2.13 -0.37
N TRP A 11 -1.28 -3.07 -0.14
CA TRP A 11 -0.05 -2.78 0.57
C TRP A 11 0.97 -2.27 -0.46
N VAL A 12 1.55 -1.09 -0.22
CA VAL A 12 2.61 -0.53 -1.06
C VAL A 12 3.83 -0.38 -0.17
N VAL A 13 4.83 -1.23 -0.37
CA VAL A 13 5.88 -1.45 0.62
C VAL A 13 7.24 -1.06 0.09
N ASP A 14 7.88 -0.12 0.78
CA ASP A 14 9.25 0.29 0.53
C ASP A 14 10.20 -0.76 1.10
N CYS A 15 10.97 -1.40 0.24
CA CYS A 15 12.04 -2.31 0.65
C CYS A 15 13.39 -1.88 0.10
N SER A 16 13.62 -0.57 0.01
CA SER A 16 14.88 0.01 -0.45
C SER A 16 15.98 -0.13 0.61
N GLY A 17 17.22 0.18 0.20
CA GLY A 17 18.39 0.04 1.07
C GLY A 17 18.31 0.84 2.36
N SER A 18 17.69 2.04 2.34
CA SER A 18 17.51 2.84 3.55
C SER A 18 16.66 2.13 4.61
N MET A 19 15.82 1.19 4.18
CA MET A 19 14.98 0.39 5.09
C MET A 19 15.76 -0.69 5.83
N SER A 20 17.02 -0.92 5.47
CA SER A 20 17.87 -1.89 6.16
C SER A 20 18.41 -1.39 7.50
N TYR A 21 18.31 -0.08 7.76
CA TYR A 21 18.85 0.52 8.98
C TYR A 21 17.80 0.56 10.09
N ASP A 22 18.28 0.50 11.32
CA ASP A 22 17.48 0.74 12.54
C ASP A 22 16.25 -0.16 12.67
N GLY A 23 16.30 -1.36 12.11
CA GLY A 23 15.20 -2.31 12.22
C GLY A 23 13.96 -1.94 11.42
N LYS A 24 14.06 -1.00 10.47
CA LYS A 24 12.91 -0.51 9.71
C LYS A 24 12.17 -1.62 8.98
N MET A 25 12.89 -2.50 8.29
CA MET A 25 12.24 -3.56 7.52
C MET A 25 11.54 -4.57 8.43
N GLU A 26 12.12 -4.83 9.60
CA GLU A 26 11.50 -5.71 10.59
C GLU A 26 10.19 -5.11 11.12
N VAL A 27 10.17 -3.80 11.36
CA VAL A 27 8.96 -3.09 11.78
C VAL A 27 7.86 -3.24 10.72
N VAL A 28 8.20 -3.07 9.45
CA VAL A 28 7.25 -3.20 8.34
C VAL A 28 6.70 -4.63 8.27
N ASN A 29 7.58 -5.63 8.26
CA ASN A 29 7.17 -7.03 8.16
C ASN A 29 6.27 -7.42 9.33
N THR A 30 6.63 -7.02 10.54
CA THR A 30 5.84 -7.33 11.73
C THR A 30 4.48 -6.64 11.69
N ALA A 31 4.45 -5.36 11.30
CA ALA A 31 3.20 -4.62 11.22
C ALA A 31 2.20 -5.27 10.27
N ILE A 32 2.67 -5.68 9.09
CA ILE A 32 1.79 -6.33 8.12
C ILE A 32 1.32 -7.68 8.64
N GLU A 33 2.23 -8.50 9.18
CA GLU A 33 1.87 -9.81 9.73
C GLU A 33 0.82 -9.71 10.84
N GLU A 34 0.95 -8.70 11.70
CA GLU A 34 0.00 -8.50 12.81
C GLU A 34 -1.35 -7.97 12.35
N CYS A 35 -1.39 -7.21 11.25
CA CYS A 35 -2.63 -6.68 10.71
C CYS A 35 -3.52 -7.73 10.05
N ILE A 36 -2.93 -8.75 9.43
CA ILE A 36 -3.68 -9.72 8.64
C ILE A 36 -4.80 -10.43 9.43
N PRO A 37 -4.55 -10.98 10.63
CA PRO A 37 -5.62 -11.60 11.40
C PRO A 37 -6.74 -10.64 11.76
N GLU A 38 -6.41 -9.39 12.06
CA GLU A 38 -7.41 -8.38 12.40
C GLU A 38 -8.25 -8.01 11.18
N MET A 39 -7.62 -7.95 9.99
CA MET A 39 -8.33 -7.71 8.74
C MET A 39 -9.29 -8.86 8.44
N ALA A 40 -8.86 -10.10 8.64
CA ALA A 40 -9.69 -11.27 8.44
C ALA A 40 -10.89 -11.27 9.38
N SER A 41 -10.67 -10.90 10.65
CA SER A 41 -11.73 -10.79 11.65
C SER A 41 -12.75 -9.71 11.26
N ALA A 42 -12.27 -8.55 10.81
CA ALA A 42 -13.14 -7.47 10.36
C ALA A 42 -13.96 -7.89 9.13
N ALA A 43 -13.36 -8.63 8.21
CA ALA A 43 -14.06 -9.14 7.03
C ALA A 43 -15.17 -10.14 7.41
N ASP A 44 -14.92 -10.99 8.40
CA ASP A 44 -15.91 -11.96 8.88
C ASP A 44 -17.14 -11.27 9.47
N ASN A 45 -16.96 -10.07 10.02
CA ASN A 45 -18.06 -9.29 10.61
C ASN A 45 -18.85 -8.48 9.57
N ASN A 46 -18.45 -8.53 8.31
CA ASN A 46 -19.05 -7.76 7.23
C ASN A 46 -19.38 -8.68 6.04
N PRO A 47 -20.42 -9.52 6.15
CA PRO A 47 -20.67 -10.54 5.13
C PRO A 47 -21.03 -9.99 3.76
N ASN A 48 -21.41 -8.71 3.67
CA ASN A 48 -21.75 -8.07 2.40
C ASN A 48 -20.53 -7.42 1.72
N ALA A 49 -19.37 -7.51 2.34
CA ALA A 49 -18.12 -7.00 1.79
C ALA A 49 -17.11 -8.13 1.68
N GLN A 50 -16.39 -8.17 0.56
CA GLN A 50 -15.30 -9.12 0.36
C GLN A 50 -13.99 -8.34 0.35
N LEU A 51 -13.08 -8.67 1.27
CA LEU A 51 -11.78 -8.00 1.35
C LEU A 51 -10.77 -8.75 0.49
N LEU A 52 -10.28 -8.06 -0.55
CA LEU A 52 -9.31 -8.61 -1.51
C LEU A 52 -7.99 -7.84 -1.37
N ILE A 53 -6.90 -8.58 -1.20
CA ILE A 53 -5.59 -7.99 -0.91
C ILE A 53 -4.64 -8.15 -2.08
N ARG A 54 -3.92 -7.09 -2.41
CA ARG A 54 -2.73 -7.14 -3.23
C ARG A 54 -1.59 -6.43 -2.53
N ALA A 55 -0.39 -6.86 -2.81
CA ALA A 55 0.82 -6.24 -2.25
C ALA A 55 1.79 -5.91 -3.37
N LEU A 56 2.40 -4.75 -3.26
CA LEU A 56 3.34 -4.19 -4.21
C LEU A 56 4.60 -3.80 -3.44
N GLN A 57 5.77 -4.18 -3.93
CA GLN A 57 7.03 -3.76 -3.35
C GLN A 57 7.77 -2.83 -4.30
N PHE A 58 8.57 -1.92 -3.75
CA PHE A 58 9.44 -1.09 -4.55
C PHE A 58 10.80 -0.88 -3.90
N SER A 59 11.81 -0.82 -4.75
CA SER A 59 13.19 -0.52 -4.40
C SER A 59 13.85 -0.06 -5.70
N SER A 60 14.72 -0.85 -6.31
CA SER A 60 15.17 -0.64 -7.69
C SER A 60 14.07 -1.20 -8.59
N GLY A 61 13.20 -0.33 -9.08
CA GLY A 61 11.98 -0.72 -9.76
C GLY A 61 10.87 -1.05 -8.77
N ALA A 62 9.77 -1.58 -9.30
CA ALA A 62 8.62 -2.00 -8.49
C ALA A 62 8.01 -3.25 -9.10
N SER A 63 7.41 -4.08 -8.25
CA SER A 63 6.77 -5.31 -8.71
C SER A 63 5.66 -5.74 -7.77
N TRP A 64 4.65 -6.43 -8.33
CA TRP A 64 3.60 -7.03 -7.54
C TRP A 64 4.08 -8.30 -6.85
N LEU A 65 3.78 -8.44 -5.56
CA LEU A 65 4.02 -9.66 -4.80
C LEU A 65 2.89 -10.67 -4.98
N THR A 66 1.75 -10.20 -5.47
CA THR A 66 0.57 -11.01 -5.73
C THR A 66 0.24 -10.99 -7.21
N ALA A 67 -0.05 -12.14 -7.79
CA ALA A 67 -0.40 -12.21 -9.22
C ALA A 67 -1.81 -11.64 -9.49
N LYS A 68 -2.68 -11.69 -8.49
CA LYS A 68 -4.08 -11.26 -8.59
C LYS A 68 -4.58 -10.88 -7.21
N PRO A 69 -5.75 -10.23 -7.10
CA PRO A 69 -6.36 -10.00 -5.78
C PRO A 69 -6.59 -11.31 -5.04
N VAL A 70 -6.25 -11.33 -3.75
CA VAL A 70 -6.34 -12.52 -2.89
C VAL A 70 -7.33 -12.25 -1.76
N PRO A 71 -8.34 -13.10 -1.56
CA PRO A 71 -9.20 -12.96 -0.39
C PRO A 71 -8.37 -12.97 0.89
N VAL A 72 -8.75 -12.13 1.85
CA VAL A 72 -7.95 -11.96 3.08
C VAL A 72 -7.74 -13.28 3.83
N GLU A 73 -8.72 -14.16 3.82
CA GLU A 73 -8.63 -15.47 4.50
C GLU A 73 -7.58 -16.39 3.88
N ASP A 74 -7.18 -16.11 2.62
CA ASP A 74 -6.17 -16.89 1.90
C ASP A 74 -4.83 -16.17 1.81
N TYR A 75 -4.76 -14.95 2.36
CA TYR A 75 -3.57 -14.11 2.22
C TYR A 75 -2.56 -14.38 3.32
N SER A 76 -1.29 -14.50 2.95
CA SER A 76 -0.19 -14.60 3.90
C SER A 76 0.93 -13.66 3.48
N TRP A 77 1.69 -13.18 4.46
CA TRP A 77 2.82 -12.27 4.23
C TRP A 77 4.14 -13.01 4.32
N ASN A 78 4.96 -12.87 3.30
CA ASN A 78 6.32 -13.37 3.30
C ASN A 78 7.25 -12.19 3.58
N PRO A 79 8.07 -12.24 4.63
CA PRO A 79 8.94 -11.12 4.99
C PRO A 79 9.84 -10.69 3.83
N LEU A 80 9.98 -9.37 3.65
CA LEU A 80 10.81 -8.78 2.62
C LEU A 80 12.15 -8.37 3.20
N GLU A 81 13.17 -8.39 2.35
CA GLU A 81 14.51 -7.90 2.67
C GLU A 81 14.75 -6.57 1.97
N ALA A 82 15.49 -5.68 2.63
CA ALA A 82 15.75 -4.35 2.11
C ALA A 82 17.03 -4.33 1.28
N ASN A 83 16.93 -3.76 0.08
CA ASN A 83 18.09 -3.48 -0.77
C ASN A 83 17.73 -2.49 -1.87
N GLY A 84 18.73 -1.92 -2.52
CA GLY A 84 18.53 -1.09 -3.72
C GLY A 84 18.16 0.35 -3.44
N VAL A 85 17.75 1.04 -4.48
CA VAL A 85 17.31 2.44 -4.43
C VAL A 85 15.82 2.54 -4.15
N THR A 86 15.24 3.73 -4.21
CA THR A 86 13.86 3.96 -3.79
C THR A 86 13.03 4.55 -4.94
N GLU A 87 12.61 3.70 -5.86
CA GLU A 87 11.84 4.15 -7.03
C GLU A 87 10.34 4.14 -6.73
N MET A 88 9.93 5.05 -5.86
CA MET A 88 8.54 5.19 -5.41
C MET A 88 7.59 5.52 -6.57
N GLY A 89 8.05 6.31 -7.53
CA GLY A 89 7.26 6.65 -8.71
C GLY A 89 6.90 5.41 -9.55
N LYS A 90 7.78 4.42 -9.61
CA LYS A 90 7.50 3.16 -10.31
C LYS A 90 6.36 2.40 -9.63
N ALA A 91 6.34 2.42 -8.30
CA ALA A 91 5.24 1.81 -7.53
C ALA A 91 3.92 2.52 -7.85
N PHE A 92 3.93 3.85 -7.90
CA PHE A 92 2.73 4.63 -8.21
C PHE A 92 2.23 4.34 -9.63
N GLU A 93 3.13 4.14 -10.59
CA GLU A 93 2.74 3.79 -11.96
C GLU A 93 2.05 2.41 -12.02
N LEU A 94 2.58 1.42 -11.30
CA LEU A 94 1.95 0.09 -11.24
C LEU A 94 0.58 0.17 -10.56
N LEU A 95 0.49 0.95 -9.48
CA LEU A 95 -0.76 1.13 -8.76
C LEU A 95 -1.80 1.83 -9.66
N ALA A 96 -1.37 2.83 -10.43
CA ALA A 96 -2.26 3.55 -11.35
C ALA A 96 -2.83 2.59 -12.41
N ALA A 97 -2.01 1.69 -12.95
CA ALA A 97 -2.49 0.70 -13.91
C ALA A 97 -3.56 -0.20 -13.28
N GLN A 98 -3.40 -0.57 -12.01
CA GLN A 98 -4.36 -1.43 -11.30
C GLN A 98 -5.66 -0.70 -10.96
N LEU A 99 -5.59 0.59 -10.68
CA LEU A 99 -6.77 1.39 -10.32
C LEU A 99 -7.55 1.91 -11.52
N SER A 100 -7.08 1.65 -12.72
CA SER A 100 -7.81 1.97 -13.96
C SER A 100 -8.93 0.96 -14.19
N ILE A 101 -9.89 1.27 -15.03
CA ILE A 101 -11.01 0.39 -15.35
C ILE A 101 -10.87 -0.10 -16.80
N PRO A 102 -10.71 -1.42 -17.10
CA PRO A 102 -10.23 -2.43 -16.17
C PRO A 102 -8.77 -2.23 -15.80
N PRO A 103 -8.17 -2.92 -14.82
CA PRO A 103 -8.69 -4.10 -14.10
C PRO A 103 -9.60 -3.81 -12.92
N MET A 104 -9.67 -2.56 -12.42
CA MET A 104 -10.65 -2.27 -11.36
C MET A 104 -12.08 -2.41 -11.91
N PRO A 105 -12.98 -2.98 -11.11
CA PRO A 105 -14.40 -3.08 -11.54
C PRO A 105 -15.07 -1.70 -11.56
N THR A 106 -16.18 -1.60 -12.28
CA THR A 106 -16.97 -0.37 -12.27
C THR A 106 -17.70 -0.16 -10.95
N ARG A 107 -17.92 -1.25 -10.20
CA ARG A 107 -18.58 -1.21 -8.89
C ARG A 107 -17.74 -1.92 -7.85
N ALA A 108 -17.41 -1.18 -6.80
CA ALA A 108 -16.69 -1.67 -5.64
C ALA A 108 -16.87 -0.65 -4.52
N LEU A 109 -16.53 -1.04 -3.30
CA LEU A 109 -16.39 -0.09 -2.21
C LEU A 109 -15.07 0.68 -2.41
N PRO A 110 -14.93 1.87 -1.79
CA PRO A 110 -13.68 2.62 -1.92
C PRO A 110 -12.47 1.76 -1.55
N PRO A 111 -11.44 1.72 -2.39
CA PRO A 111 -10.25 0.95 -2.07
C PRO A 111 -9.48 1.57 -0.91
N VAL A 112 -8.65 0.76 -0.26
CA VAL A 112 -7.75 1.20 0.81
C VAL A 112 -6.33 0.99 0.32
N ILE A 113 -5.50 2.01 0.44
CA ILE A 113 -4.10 1.96 0.02
C ILE A 113 -3.22 2.36 1.21
N VAL A 114 -2.31 1.49 1.60
CA VAL A 114 -1.39 1.75 2.71
C VAL A 114 0.03 1.73 2.18
N LEU A 115 0.68 2.89 2.24
CA LEU A 115 2.07 3.07 1.85
C LEU A 115 2.94 3.00 3.10
N LEU A 116 3.91 2.08 3.12
CA LEU A 116 4.86 1.95 4.22
C LEU A 116 6.23 2.32 3.70
N SER A 117 6.80 3.42 4.20
CA SER A 117 8.05 3.96 3.67
C SER A 117 8.70 4.92 4.66
N ASP A 118 10.01 5.14 4.50
CA ASP A 118 10.70 6.24 5.17
C ASP A 118 10.63 7.54 4.36
N GLY A 119 9.95 7.52 3.21
CA GLY A 119 9.69 8.73 2.43
C GLY A 119 10.91 9.34 1.77
N GLN A 120 11.89 8.53 1.35
CA GLN A 120 13.13 9.02 0.74
C GLN A 120 13.29 8.50 -0.70
N PRO A 121 12.40 8.92 -1.64
CA PRO A 121 12.46 8.43 -3.02
C PRO A 121 13.69 8.93 -3.75
N THR A 122 14.18 8.13 -4.68
CA THR A 122 15.32 8.46 -5.52
C THR A 122 14.91 8.78 -6.97
N ASP A 123 13.63 8.63 -7.31
CA ASP A 123 13.10 8.93 -8.64
C ASP A 123 12.14 10.13 -8.59
N SER A 124 11.63 10.49 -9.77
CA SER A 124 10.63 11.56 -9.91
C SER A 124 9.25 11.05 -9.52
N TYR A 125 9.07 10.73 -8.24
CA TYR A 125 7.84 10.11 -7.75
C TYR A 125 6.59 10.94 -8.04
N LYS A 126 6.72 12.26 -8.17
CA LYS A 126 5.58 13.14 -8.42
C LYS A 126 4.91 12.86 -9.76
N ASP A 127 5.65 12.42 -10.78
CA ASP A 127 5.07 12.07 -12.08
C ASP A 127 4.13 10.88 -11.95
N GLY A 128 4.57 9.82 -11.26
CA GLY A 128 3.73 8.67 -11.00
C GLY A 128 2.54 9.01 -10.10
N LEU A 129 2.78 9.84 -9.09
CA LEU A 129 1.72 10.26 -8.19
C LEU A 129 0.65 11.08 -8.91
N ASN A 130 1.04 11.95 -9.85
CA ASN A 130 0.08 12.71 -10.63
C ASN A 130 -0.80 11.82 -11.49
N LYS A 131 -0.25 10.72 -12.02
CA LYS A 131 -1.05 9.73 -12.74
C LYS A 131 -2.10 9.10 -11.84
N LEU A 132 -1.73 8.78 -10.60
CA LEU A 132 -2.66 8.26 -9.61
C LEU A 132 -3.77 9.26 -9.29
N LYS A 133 -3.37 10.50 -9.00
CA LYS A 133 -4.32 11.55 -8.58
C LYS A 133 -5.37 11.85 -9.63
N ALA A 134 -5.09 11.54 -10.90
CA ALA A 134 -6.06 11.74 -11.98
C ALA A 134 -7.14 10.65 -12.02
N LEU A 135 -6.96 9.54 -11.32
CA LEU A 135 -7.87 8.40 -11.40
C LEU A 135 -9.03 8.53 -10.41
N PRO A 136 -10.28 8.30 -10.85
CA PRO A 136 -11.44 8.35 -9.94
C PRO A 136 -11.31 7.42 -8.74
N TRP A 137 -10.82 6.19 -8.95
CA TRP A 137 -10.67 5.23 -7.86
C TRP A 137 -9.64 5.67 -6.82
N PHE A 138 -8.58 6.36 -7.25
CA PHE A 138 -7.62 6.92 -6.30
C PHE A 138 -8.24 8.08 -5.49
N LYS A 139 -9.02 8.92 -6.15
CA LYS A 139 -9.70 10.04 -5.46
C LYS A 139 -10.66 9.55 -4.39
N LYS A 140 -11.32 8.42 -4.64
CA LYS A 140 -12.26 7.80 -3.69
C LYS A 140 -11.57 6.96 -2.63
N ALA A 141 -10.32 6.58 -2.84
CA ALA A 141 -9.61 5.66 -1.96
C ALA A 141 -9.34 6.26 -0.58
N VAL A 142 -9.31 5.40 0.42
CA VAL A 142 -8.73 5.72 1.72
C VAL A 142 -7.22 5.55 1.56
N LYS A 143 -6.46 6.62 1.77
CA LYS A 143 -5.01 6.65 1.58
C LYS A 143 -4.33 6.89 2.92
N ILE A 144 -3.58 5.90 3.36
CA ILE A 144 -2.87 5.92 4.64
C ILE A 144 -1.39 5.71 4.35
N ALA A 145 -0.53 6.46 5.02
CA ALA A 145 0.89 6.20 5.00
C ALA A 145 1.36 5.83 6.40
N ILE A 146 2.25 4.87 6.48
CA ILE A 146 2.93 4.51 7.72
C ILE A 146 4.37 4.99 7.57
N SER A 147 4.72 6.00 8.37
CA SER A 147 6.04 6.61 8.37
C SER A 147 6.98 5.75 9.20
N ILE A 148 8.04 5.24 8.56
CA ILE A 148 8.95 4.28 9.16
C ILE A 148 10.27 4.97 9.54
N GLY A 149 10.61 4.95 10.80
CA GLY A 149 11.87 5.49 11.31
C GLY A 149 11.80 6.95 11.67
N SER A 150 12.74 7.39 12.51
CA SER A 150 12.81 8.78 12.99
C SER A 150 13.32 9.74 11.92
N ASP A 151 13.92 9.23 10.86
CA ASP A 151 14.47 10.02 9.75
C ASP A 151 13.50 10.09 8.55
N ALA A 152 12.27 9.66 8.71
CA ALA A 152 11.29 9.64 7.63
C ALA A 152 10.95 11.05 7.15
N ASP A 153 10.78 11.20 5.83
CA ASP A 153 10.33 12.45 5.22
C ASP A 153 8.81 12.43 5.07
N ASP A 154 8.12 13.00 6.05
CA ASP A 154 6.66 13.01 6.08
C ASP A 154 6.06 13.92 5.02
N ASP A 155 6.82 14.88 4.46
CA ASP A 155 6.32 15.73 3.38
C ASP A 155 6.04 14.90 2.12
N VAL A 156 6.90 13.93 1.83
CA VAL A 156 6.69 13.01 0.71
C VAL A 156 5.44 12.16 0.95
N LEU A 157 5.28 11.66 2.17
CA LEU A 157 4.12 10.84 2.52
C LEU A 157 2.83 11.65 2.48
N GLU A 158 2.89 12.92 2.85
CA GLU A 158 1.74 13.81 2.77
C GLU A 158 1.32 14.06 1.33
N ASP A 159 2.27 14.13 0.40
CA ASP A 159 1.93 14.24 -1.02
C ASP A 159 1.03 13.08 -1.47
N PHE A 160 1.28 11.89 -0.92
CA PHE A 160 0.49 10.70 -1.24
C PHE A 160 -0.88 10.72 -0.55
N THR A 161 -0.93 10.98 0.75
CA THR A 161 -2.19 10.91 1.51
C THR A 161 -3.09 12.12 1.28
N GLY A 162 -2.49 13.26 0.98
CA GLY A 162 -3.21 14.53 0.90
C GLY A 162 -3.59 15.12 2.25
N ASN A 163 -3.21 14.47 3.35
CA ASN A 163 -3.58 14.91 4.70
C ASN A 163 -2.60 14.32 5.72
N LYS A 164 -1.95 15.20 6.49
CA LYS A 164 -0.98 14.77 7.52
C LYS A 164 -1.58 13.86 8.59
N GLU A 165 -2.87 13.98 8.85
CA GLU A 165 -3.55 13.15 9.85
C GLU A 165 -3.61 11.69 9.43
N LEU A 166 -3.43 11.40 8.16
CA LEU A 166 -3.43 10.03 7.62
C LEU A 166 -2.02 9.41 7.57
N ILE A 167 -1.04 10.06 8.19
CA ILE A 167 0.31 9.53 8.34
C ILE A 167 0.46 9.02 9.77
N LEU A 168 0.64 7.70 9.89
CA LEU A 168 0.84 7.04 11.18
C LEU A 168 2.34 6.82 11.39
N GLN A 169 2.82 7.04 12.61
CA GLN A 169 4.22 6.87 12.94
C GLN A 169 4.48 5.45 13.45
N ALA A 170 5.44 4.76 12.85
CA ALA A 170 5.89 3.46 13.32
C ALA A 170 7.39 3.55 13.63
N ASN A 171 7.70 3.70 14.89
CA ASN A 171 9.05 3.69 15.42
C ASN A 171 9.24 2.43 16.23
N ASN A 172 10.40 1.78 16.11
CA ASN A 172 10.62 0.58 16.89
C ASN A 172 10.89 0.84 18.36
#